data_afe64a9cc0ee57cc9e97b25e53eb4bf3
#
_entry.id   afe64a9cc0ee57cc9e97b25e53eb4bf3
#
_cell.length_a   1.000
_cell.length_b   1.000
_cell.length_c   1.000
_cell.angle_alpha   90.00
_cell.angle_beta   90.00
_cell.angle_gamma   90.00
#
_symmetry.space_group_name_H-M   'P 1'
#
loop_
_entity.id
_entity.type
_entity.pdbx_description
1 polymer ?
#
loop_
_entity_poly.entity_id
_entity_poly.type
_entity_poly.pdbx_seq_one_letter_code
_entity_poly.pdbx_strand_id
1 'polypeptide(L)'
;MLTNKSAIKSTDEYKVLNTDSTTLTAEQQLALNFFRPSASYDKSSVKFIDLFAGLGGTRLGFEQACIEKGLNSECVFTSEIKDYAISVYKSNFADSDINGDITQIAPELIPDFDFLLAGFPCQPFSSAGKRNGFLDERGGLFFTILDILDAKKPKGFLLENVDGLASHNYGETLKIIISKLQDLDYQVAWNILDASEFGVPQKRKRIYIVGHKEHTPNLNEFTKTFKTVHEFIE
;
A
#
# COMPACT_ATOMS: atom_id res chain seq x y z
N MET A 1 -31.25 24.22 30.86
CA MET A 1 -32.21 23.17 30.56
C MET A 1 -32.33 23.12 29.05
N LEU A 2 -31.97 22.16 28.34
CA LEU A 2 -31.83 20.72 28.36
C LEU A 2 -30.71 20.30 27.40
N THR A 3 -29.85 19.51 27.90
CA THR A 3 -28.87 18.67 27.17
C THR A 3 -29.55 17.72 26.20
N ASN A 4 -29.04 17.59 25.00
CA ASN A 4 -29.17 16.34 24.25
C ASN A 4 -27.87 16.05 23.50
N LYS A 5 -27.02 15.29 24.17
CA LYS A 5 -25.98 14.51 23.53
C LYS A 5 -26.68 13.29 22.89
N SER A 6 -26.88 13.29 21.59
CA SER A 6 -27.15 12.06 20.86
C SER A 6 -25.83 11.47 20.40
N ALA A 7 -25.43 10.40 21.06
CA ALA A 7 -24.37 9.51 20.60
C ALA A 7 -24.76 8.96 19.21
N ILE A 8 -24.01 9.32 18.19
CA ILE A 8 -24.13 8.71 16.88
C ILE A 8 -23.48 7.32 17.00
N LYS A 9 -24.31 6.29 16.91
CA LYS A 9 -23.87 4.90 16.81
C LYS A 9 -23.16 4.71 15.47
N SER A 10 -21.87 4.46 15.54
CA SER A 10 -21.02 4.11 14.39
C SER A 10 -21.21 2.66 14.00
N THR A 11 -22.20 2.33 13.20
CA THR A 11 -22.26 0.97 12.58
C THR A 11 -23.06 0.88 11.28
N ASP A 12 -23.66 1.96 10.76
CA ASP A 12 -24.64 1.77 9.68
C ASP A 12 -24.50 2.67 8.44
N GLU A 13 -23.35 3.26 8.14
CA GLU A 13 -23.21 4.11 6.94
C GLU A 13 -22.01 3.80 6.02
N TYR A 14 -21.35 2.66 6.13
CA TYR A 14 -20.72 2.12 4.95
C TYR A 14 -21.77 1.34 4.16
N LYS A 15 -22.63 2.04 3.44
CA LYS A 15 -23.27 1.46 2.26
C LYS A 15 -22.16 1.12 1.29
N VAL A 16 -21.60 -0.09 1.46
CA VAL A 16 -20.97 -0.81 0.37
C VAL A 16 -21.90 -0.63 -0.81
N LEU A 17 -21.49 0.12 -1.81
CA LEU A 17 -22.10 0.02 -3.12
C LEU A 17 -22.00 -1.45 -3.44
N ASN A 18 -23.12 -2.16 -3.34
CA ASN A 18 -23.29 -3.50 -3.86
C ASN A 18 -23.09 -3.42 -5.38
N THR A 19 -21.83 -3.31 -5.79
CA THR A 19 -21.45 -3.69 -7.14
C THR A 19 -21.40 -5.20 -7.12
N ASP A 20 -22.16 -5.81 -8.00
CA ASP A 20 -22.17 -7.25 -8.23
C ASP A 20 -20.80 -7.88 -8.02
N SER A 21 -20.77 -8.97 -7.27
CA SER A 21 -19.66 -9.64 -6.57
C SER A 21 -18.51 -10.18 -7.45
N THR A 22 -18.11 -9.52 -8.52
CA THR A 22 -17.16 -10.12 -9.47
C THR A 22 -15.97 -9.27 -9.90
N THR A 23 -15.83 -8.00 -9.48
CA THR A 23 -14.75 -7.16 -10.00
C THR A 23 -13.95 -6.44 -8.92
N LEU A 24 -12.92 -7.12 -8.43
CA LEU A 24 -11.94 -6.51 -7.52
C LEU A 24 -10.93 -5.66 -8.31
N THR A 25 -10.54 -4.51 -7.74
CA THR A 25 -9.41 -3.73 -8.28
C THR A 25 -8.09 -4.51 -8.16
N ALA A 26 -7.05 -4.07 -8.88
CA ALA A 26 -5.72 -4.67 -8.77
C ALA A 26 -5.21 -4.65 -7.32
N GLU A 27 -5.42 -3.54 -6.60
CA GLU A 27 -5.00 -3.39 -5.21
C GLU A 27 -5.76 -4.32 -4.27
N GLN A 28 -7.06 -4.50 -4.48
CA GLN A 28 -7.88 -5.46 -3.73
C GLN A 28 -7.40 -6.90 -3.95
N GLN A 29 -7.13 -7.28 -5.20
CA GLN A 29 -6.64 -8.62 -5.52
C GLN A 29 -5.22 -8.86 -4.98
N LEU A 30 -4.34 -7.84 -5.02
CA LEU A 30 -3.03 -7.89 -4.40
C LEU A 30 -3.15 -8.14 -2.90
N ALA A 31 -3.99 -7.37 -2.22
CA ALA A 31 -4.18 -7.52 -0.79
C ALA A 31 -4.80 -8.88 -0.44
N LEU A 32 -5.77 -9.38 -1.23
CA LEU A 32 -6.34 -10.73 -1.05
C LEU A 32 -5.30 -11.84 -1.20
N ASN A 33 -4.38 -11.71 -2.16
CA ASN A 33 -3.28 -12.67 -2.35
C ASN A 33 -2.21 -12.57 -1.27
N PHE A 34 -2.16 -11.42 -0.59
CA PHE A 34 -1.27 -11.15 0.53
C PHE A 34 -1.71 -11.88 1.82
N PHE A 35 -3.02 -11.94 2.05
CA PHE A 35 -3.62 -12.67 3.16
C PHE A 35 -3.82 -14.15 2.82
N ARG A 36 -2.81 -14.99 2.99
CA ARG A 36 -3.09 -16.43 3.14
C ARG A 36 -3.58 -16.68 4.56
N PRO A 37 -4.74 -17.34 4.75
CA PRO A 37 -5.20 -17.65 6.09
C PRO A 37 -4.21 -18.64 6.74
N SER A 38 -3.44 -18.17 7.71
CA SER A 38 -2.87 -19.07 8.72
C SER A 38 -3.99 -19.50 9.64
N ALA A 39 -4.01 -20.74 10.06
CA ALA A 39 -5.15 -21.46 10.66
C ALA A 39 -5.63 -20.98 12.05
N SER A 40 -5.28 -19.78 12.49
CA SER A 40 -5.78 -19.19 13.75
C SER A 40 -5.59 -17.68 13.77
N TYR A 41 -6.47 -16.92 13.12
CA TYR A 41 -6.58 -15.49 13.40
C TYR A 41 -7.57 -15.31 14.56
N ASP A 42 -7.03 -14.98 15.73
CA ASP A 42 -7.79 -14.35 16.80
C ASP A 42 -8.35 -13.02 16.24
N LYS A 43 -9.55 -12.60 16.69
CA LYS A 43 -10.28 -11.40 16.21
C LYS A 43 -9.56 -10.06 16.49
N SER A 44 -8.24 -10.04 16.58
CA SER A 44 -7.44 -8.84 16.68
C SER A 44 -7.40 -8.14 15.32
N SER A 45 -7.57 -6.84 15.32
CA SER A 45 -7.48 -6.00 14.12
C SER A 45 -6.10 -6.11 13.48
N VAL A 46 -6.03 -6.26 12.17
CA VAL A 46 -4.78 -6.20 11.40
C VAL A 46 -4.31 -4.74 11.37
N LYS A 47 -3.19 -4.46 12.00
CA LYS A 47 -2.62 -3.10 12.04
C LYS A 47 -1.74 -2.85 10.83
N PHE A 48 -1.90 -1.71 10.20
CA PHE A 48 -1.07 -1.32 9.07
C PHE A 48 -0.72 0.16 9.10
N ILE A 49 0.32 0.52 8.35
CA ILE A 49 0.71 1.90 8.11
C ILE A 49 0.63 2.22 6.61
N ASP A 50 0.33 3.48 6.28
CA ASP A 50 0.20 3.98 4.90
C ASP A 50 1.18 5.14 4.68
N LEU A 51 2.28 4.87 3.97
CA LEU A 51 3.35 5.83 3.70
C LEU A 51 3.25 6.36 2.28
N PHE A 52 3.54 7.66 2.10
CA PHE A 52 3.34 8.35 0.82
C PHE A 52 1.90 8.19 0.34
N ALA A 53 0.97 8.32 1.26
CA ALA A 53 -0.40 7.84 1.19
C ALA A 53 -1.23 8.43 0.03
N GLY A 54 -0.83 9.59 -0.50
CA GLY A 54 -1.53 10.24 -1.60
C GLY A 54 -3.00 10.51 -1.24
N LEU A 55 -3.91 9.96 -2.06
CA LEU A 55 -5.36 10.08 -1.85
C LEU A 55 -5.95 8.90 -1.05
N GLY A 56 -5.12 7.92 -0.67
CA GLY A 56 -5.54 6.74 0.10
C GLY A 56 -6.01 5.53 -0.73
N GLY A 57 -5.69 5.47 -2.01
CA GLY A 57 -6.13 4.37 -2.87
C GLY A 57 -5.60 3.00 -2.41
N THR A 58 -4.32 2.92 -2.03
CA THR A 58 -3.71 1.69 -1.53
C THR A 58 -4.35 1.25 -0.21
N ARG A 59 -4.58 2.19 0.72
CA ARG A 59 -5.31 1.94 1.96
C ARG A 59 -6.70 1.39 1.70
N LEU A 60 -7.48 2.05 0.83
CA LEU A 60 -8.85 1.62 0.50
C LEU A 60 -8.86 0.18 -0.03
N GLY A 61 -7.96 -0.16 -0.96
CA GLY A 61 -7.84 -1.53 -1.49
C GLY A 61 -7.48 -2.54 -0.41
N PHE A 62 -6.56 -2.19 0.49
CA PHE A 62 -6.15 -3.06 1.60
C PHE A 62 -7.28 -3.30 2.60
N GLU A 63 -7.98 -2.24 3.03
CA GLU A 63 -9.12 -2.34 3.95
C GLU A 63 -10.26 -3.18 3.36
N GLN A 64 -10.58 -2.99 2.08
CA GLN A 64 -11.59 -3.80 1.38
C GLN A 64 -11.19 -5.28 1.33
N ALA A 65 -9.93 -5.59 1.05
CA ALA A 65 -9.44 -6.95 1.05
C ALA A 65 -9.50 -7.59 2.45
N CYS A 66 -9.22 -6.84 3.51
CA CYS A 66 -9.41 -7.30 4.88
C CYS A 66 -10.87 -7.67 5.14
N ILE A 67 -11.82 -6.79 4.76
CA ILE A 67 -13.25 -7.02 4.92
C ILE A 67 -13.69 -8.30 4.18
N GLU A 68 -13.25 -8.50 2.94
CA GLU A 68 -13.57 -9.69 2.15
C GLU A 68 -13.03 -10.99 2.75
N LYS A 69 -11.94 -10.90 3.53
CA LYS A 69 -11.41 -12.02 4.32
C LYS A 69 -12.03 -12.15 5.71
N GLY A 70 -13.00 -11.32 6.06
CA GLY A 70 -13.62 -11.31 7.39
C GLY A 70 -12.67 -10.79 8.48
N LEU A 71 -11.66 -9.99 8.12
CA LEU A 71 -10.69 -9.40 9.04
C LEU A 71 -11.06 -7.94 9.30
N ASN A 72 -10.84 -7.49 10.51
CA ASN A 72 -10.81 -6.07 10.82
C ASN A 72 -9.42 -5.51 10.51
N SER A 73 -9.33 -4.27 10.06
CA SER A 73 -8.07 -3.57 9.83
C SER A 73 -8.07 -2.21 10.52
N GLU A 74 -6.88 -1.76 10.91
CA GLU A 74 -6.67 -0.48 11.59
C GLU A 74 -5.42 0.19 11.00
N CYS A 75 -5.59 1.38 10.39
CA CYS A 75 -4.47 2.21 9.97
C CYS A 75 -3.93 2.97 11.18
N VAL A 76 -2.79 2.52 11.71
CA VAL A 76 -2.21 3.07 12.94
C VAL A 76 -1.24 4.24 12.69
N PHE A 77 -0.86 4.48 11.44
CA PHE A 77 0.03 5.57 11.07
C PHE A 77 -0.09 5.89 9.59
N THR A 78 -0.14 7.19 9.26
CA THR A 78 -0.19 7.68 7.86
C THR A 78 0.82 8.81 7.68
N SER A 79 1.54 8.81 6.55
CA SER A 79 2.46 9.88 6.18
C SER A 79 2.20 10.36 4.75
N GLU A 80 2.03 11.69 4.60
CA GLU A 80 1.91 12.39 3.32
C GLU A 80 2.33 13.86 3.52
N ILE A 81 2.97 14.47 2.52
CA ILE A 81 3.48 15.84 2.59
C ILE A 81 2.70 16.84 1.75
N LYS A 82 1.88 16.38 0.81
CA LYS A 82 1.20 17.24 -0.16
C LYS A 82 -0.15 17.69 0.41
N ASP A 83 -0.32 18.96 0.68
CA ASP A 83 -1.54 19.52 1.29
C ASP A 83 -2.83 19.13 0.57
N TYR A 84 -2.81 19.14 -0.79
CA TYR A 84 -3.98 18.74 -1.57
C TYR A 84 -4.33 17.25 -1.38
N ALA A 85 -3.31 16.39 -1.27
CA ALA A 85 -3.52 14.96 -1.06
C ALA A 85 -4.01 14.71 0.37
N ILE A 86 -3.43 15.38 1.37
CA ILE A 86 -3.84 15.36 2.77
C ILE A 86 -5.31 15.75 2.92
N SER A 87 -5.74 16.82 2.22
CA SER A 87 -7.13 17.28 2.28
C SER A 87 -8.11 16.23 1.77
N VAL A 88 -7.80 15.58 0.64
CA VAL A 88 -8.63 14.50 0.08
C VAL A 88 -8.58 13.25 0.94
N TYR A 89 -7.40 12.88 1.43
CA TYR A 89 -7.24 11.73 2.32
C TYR A 89 -8.10 11.85 3.58
N LYS A 90 -8.06 13.02 4.24
CA LYS A 90 -8.90 13.30 5.42
C LYS A 90 -10.41 13.29 5.12
N SER A 91 -10.80 13.62 3.90
CA SER A 91 -12.20 13.51 3.48
C SER A 91 -12.66 12.06 3.30
N ASN A 92 -11.74 11.17 2.92
CA ASN A 92 -12.01 9.74 2.74
C ASN A 92 -11.87 8.96 4.06
N PHE A 93 -10.95 9.38 4.93
CA PHE A 93 -10.58 8.71 6.18
C PHE A 93 -10.56 9.73 7.32
N ALA A 94 -11.73 10.05 7.86
CA ALA A 94 -11.95 11.14 8.82
C ALA A 94 -11.23 10.95 10.17
N ASP A 95 -10.84 9.74 10.50
CA ASP A 95 -10.15 9.34 11.74
C ASP A 95 -8.62 9.37 11.64
N SER A 96 -8.07 9.81 10.50
CA SER A 96 -6.64 9.71 10.25
C SER A 96 -5.87 10.97 10.68
N ASP A 97 -4.94 10.78 11.60
CA ASP A 97 -3.85 11.72 11.82
C ASP A 97 -2.77 11.50 10.75
N ILE A 98 -2.39 12.58 10.07
CA ILE A 98 -1.36 12.51 9.02
C ILE A 98 -0.07 13.13 9.52
N ASN A 99 0.96 12.30 9.55
CA ASN A 99 2.29 12.67 10.00
C ASN A 99 3.14 13.08 8.79
N GLY A 100 3.33 14.31 8.53
CA GLY A 100 4.08 14.93 7.43
C GLY A 100 5.16 14.09 6.74
N ASP A 101 6.39 14.60 6.74
CA ASP A 101 7.54 13.96 6.05
C ASP A 101 8.10 12.76 6.83
N ILE A 102 7.92 11.57 6.29
CA ILE A 102 8.38 10.32 6.90
C ILE A 102 9.91 10.27 7.08
N THR A 103 10.69 11.01 6.29
CA THR A 103 12.14 11.06 6.43
C THR A 103 12.61 11.79 7.70
N GLN A 104 11.71 12.53 8.33
CA GLN A 104 11.98 13.26 9.57
C GLN A 104 11.51 12.51 10.82
N ILE A 105 10.93 11.32 10.65
CA ILE A 105 10.35 10.52 11.73
C ILE A 105 11.22 9.31 11.99
N ALA A 106 11.74 9.21 13.21
CA ALA A 106 12.52 8.04 13.61
C ALA A 106 11.61 6.79 13.63
N PRO A 107 12.06 5.64 13.09
CA PRO A 107 11.26 4.41 13.04
C PRO A 107 10.68 4.00 14.40
N GLU A 108 11.38 4.27 15.48
CA GLU A 108 10.97 3.94 16.86
C GLU A 108 9.69 4.67 17.28
N LEU A 109 9.42 5.85 16.70
CA LEU A 109 8.24 6.66 16.99
C LEU A 109 6.98 6.17 16.26
N ILE A 110 7.14 5.31 15.26
CA ILE A 110 6.02 4.69 14.54
C ILE A 110 5.43 3.59 15.44
N PRO A 111 4.10 3.53 15.63
CA PRO A 111 3.46 2.42 16.36
C PRO A 111 3.81 1.06 15.76
N ASP A 112 3.66 -0.02 16.51
CA ASP A 112 3.82 -1.37 15.97
C ASP A 112 2.66 -1.73 15.05
N PHE A 113 2.96 -2.41 13.96
CA PHE A 113 2.02 -2.75 12.90
C PHE A 113 2.37 -4.10 12.26
N ASP A 114 1.38 -4.70 11.57
CA ASP A 114 1.55 -5.97 10.87
C ASP A 114 1.98 -5.79 9.41
N PHE A 115 1.50 -4.73 8.72
CA PHE A 115 1.76 -4.50 7.30
C PHE A 115 2.13 -3.04 6.98
N LEU A 116 3.09 -2.86 6.06
CA LEU A 116 3.48 -1.56 5.54
C LEU A 116 2.97 -1.41 4.10
N LEU A 117 2.21 -0.34 3.85
CA LEU A 117 1.81 0.09 2.53
C LEU A 117 2.61 1.33 2.13
N ALA A 118 3.15 1.39 0.91
CA ALA A 118 3.86 2.57 0.45
C ALA A 118 3.82 2.74 -1.07
N GLY A 119 3.22 3.82 -1.54
CA GLY A 119 3.31 4.32 -2.91
C GLY A 119 4.45 5.33 -3.04
N PHE A 120 5.71 4.87 -2.96
CA PHE A 120 6.84 5.78 -2.91
C PHE A 120 7.19 6.35 -4.28
N PRO A 121 7.56 7.65 -4.38
CA PRO A 121 7.90 8.25 -5.66
C PRO A 121 9.19 7.65 -6.24
N CYS A 122 9.17 7.41 -7.56
CA CYS A 122 10.38 7.07 -8.30
C CYS A 122 11.23 8.33 -8.42
N GLN A 123 11.97 8.67 -7.38
CA GLN A 123 13.07 9.61 -7.54
C GLN A 123 14.18 8.88 -8.29
N PRO A 124 14.75 9.48 -9.34
CA PRO A 124 15.82 8.82 -10.07
C PRO A 124 16.95 8.50 -9.08
N PHE A 125 17.27 7.24 -8.93
CA PHE A 125 18.49 6.78 -8.27
C PHE A 125 19.76 7.30 -8.98
N SER A 126 19.59 8.25 -9.89
CA SER A 126 20.61 8.68 -10.82
C SER A 126 20.58 10.16 -11.10
N SER A 127 20.48 11.07 -10.19
CA SER A 127 20.81 12.38 -10.69
C SER A 127 21.19 13.38 -9.63
N ALA A 128 22.44 13.43 -9.37
CA ALA A 128 23.21 14.65 -9.45
C ALA A 128 24.67 14.28 -9.37
N GLY A 129 25.27 14.09 -10.51
CA GLY A 129 26.69 14.25 -10.68
C GLY A 129 27.58 13.16 -10.08
N LYS A 130 28.25 12.42 -10.97
CA LYS A 130 29.37 11.50 -10.71
C LYS A 130 28.99 10.16 -10.07
N ARG A 131 28.80 9.14 -10.92
CA ARG A 131 29.08 7.69 -10.76
C ARG A 131 29.10 7.04 -9.36
N ASN A 132 28.57 7.67 -8.32
CA ASN A 132 28.46 7.15 -6.96
C ASN A 132 27.01 6.90 -6.56
N GLY A 133 26.09 6.69 -7.51
CA GLY A 133 24.63 6.72 -7.33
C GLY A 133 24.02 5.67 -6.39
N PHE A 134 24.78 4.74 -5.88
CA PHE A 134 24.35 3.79 -4.82
C PHE A 134 25.15 3.92 -3.52
N LEU A 135 26.18 4.78 -3.49
CA LEU A 135 27.04 4.92 -2.30
C LEU A 135 26.57 5.98 -1.32
N ASP A 136 25.54 6.76 -1.66
CA ASP A 136 24.86 7.60 -0.69
C ASP A 136 23.63 6.85 -0.15
N GLU A 137 23.89 5.86 0.68
CA GLU A 137 22.92 4.92 1.25
C GLU A 137 21.88 5.58 2.18
N ARG A 138 21.91 6.90 2.36
CA ARG A 138 21.10 7.62 3.36
C ARG A 138 20.11 8.64 2.80
N GLY A 139 19.97 8.77 1.49
CA GLY A 139 19.23 9.90 0.89
C GLY A 139 17.97 9.56 0.11
N GLY A 140 17.59 8.31 -0.05
CA GLY A 140 16.44 7.90 -0.87
C GLY A 140 15.24 7.43 -0.05
N LEU A 141 14.03 7.81 -0.48
CA LEU A 141 12.77 7.43 0.19
C LEU A 141 12.60 5.90 0.35
N PHE A 142 13.19 5.11 -0.55
CA PHE A 142 13.23 3.65 -0.42
C PHE A 142 14.06 3.21 0.79
N PHE A 143 15.16 3.88 1.11
CA PHE A 143 15.97 3.55 2.29
C PHE A 143 15.24 3.86 3.59
N THR A 144 14.44 4.93 3.63
CA THR A 144 13.54 5.19 4.76
C THR A 144 12.55 4.04 4.98
N ILE A 145 12.01 3.47 3.89
CA ILE A 145 11.16 2.28 3.98
C ILE A 145 11.95 1.09 4.55
N LEU A 146 13.18 0.85 4.08
CA LEU A 146 14.05 -0.23 4.58
C LEU A 146 14.33 -0.07 6.07
N ASP A 147 14.67 1.14 6.53
CA ASP A 147 14.95 1.44 7.93
C ASP A 147 13.73 1.12 8.82
N ILE A 148 12.52 1.47 8.35
CA ILE A 148 11.27 1.15 9.05
C ILE A 148 11.02 -0.37 9.06
N LEU A 149 11.22 -1.05 7.94
CA LEU A 149 11.05 -2.51 7.84
C LEU A 149 12.04 -3.25 8.74
N ASP A 150 13.30 -2.78 8.83
CA ASP A 150 14.31 -3.39 9.70
C ASP A 150 14.02 -3.16 11.19
N ALA A 151 13.63 -1.94 11.55
CA ALA A 151 13.35 -1.60 12.94
C ALA A 151 12.06 -2.26 13.45
N LYS A 152 11.00 -2.30 12.64
CA LYS A 152 9.66 -2.77 13.03
C LYS A 152 9.38 -4.23 12.69
N LYS A 153 10.06 -4.78 11.70
CA LYS A 153 9.93 -6.19 11.27
C LYS A 153 8.49 -6.67 11.09
N PRO A 154 7.63 -5.91 10.37
CA PRO A 154 6.25 -6.31 10.17
C PRO A 154 6.15 -7.66 9.45
N LYS A 155 4.96 -8.29 9.47
CA LYS A 155 4.69 -9.55 8.77
C LYS A 155 4.90 -9.43 7.26
N GLY A 156 4.57 -8.25 6.71
CA GLY A 156 4.73 -8.02 5.29
C GLY A 156 4.58 -6.57 4.87
N PHE A 157 4.73 -6.35 3.58
CA PHE A 157 4.60 -5.03 2.95
C PHE A 157 4.04 -5.12 1.55
N LEU A 158 3.44 -4.02 1.09
CA LEU A 158 3.05 -3.76 -0.29
C LEU A 158 3.67 -2.41 -0.71
N LEU A 159 4.55 -2.45 -1.71
CA LEU A 159 5.16 -1.27 -2.30
C LEU A 159 4.63 -1.06 -3.72
N GLU A 160 4.27 0.17 -4.07
CA GLU A 160 3.83 0.56 -5.42
C GLU A 160 4.80 1.57 -6.02
N ASN A 161 5.03 1.45 -7.33
CA ASN A 161 5.81 2.43 -8.08
C ASN A 161 5.37 2.44 -9.56
N VAL A 162 5.95 3.36 -10.36
CA VAL A 162 5.75 3.36 -11.81
C VAL A 162 6.37 2.12 -12.45
N ASP A 163 5.76 1.61 -13.53
CA ASP A 163 6.23 0.43 -14.27
C ASP A 163 7.66 0.58 -14.82
N GLY A 164 8.08 1.81 -15.12
CA GLY A 164 9.43 2.13 -15.55
C GLY A 164 10.54 1.70 -14.56
N LEU A 165 10.20 1.50 -13.27
CA LEU A 165 11.16 0.98 -12.28
C LEU A 165 11.72 -0.38 -12.68
N ALA A 166 10.91 -1.24 -13.31
CA ALA A 166 11.33 -2.56 -13.73
C ALA A 166 12.45 -2.56 -14.78
N SER A 167 12.47 -1.54 -15.65
CA SER A 167 13.49 -1.39 -16.71
C SER A 167 14.55 -0.35 -16.37
N HIS A 168 14.41 0.37 -15.25
CA HIS A 168 15.35 1.43 -14.86
C HIS A 168 16.76 0.86 -14.70
N ASN A 169 17.74 1.55 -15.30
CA ASN A 169 19.14 1.13 -15.33
C ASN A 169 19.31 -0.35 -15.75
N TYR A 170 18.65 -0.74 -16.87
CA TYR A 170 18.67 -2.12 -17.39
C TYR A 170 18.15 -3.18 -16.39
N GLY A 171 17.24 -2.79 -15.49
CA GLY A 171 16.67 -3.66 -14.46
C GLY A 171 17.51 -3.76 -13.18
N GLU A 172 18.69 -3.19 -13.13
CA GLU A 172 19.58 -3.27 -11.96
C GLU A 172 18.96 -2.61 -10.72
N THR A 173 18.22 -1.51 -10.91
CA THR A 173 17.55 -0.83 -9.78
C THR A 173 16.56 -1.75 -9.08
N LEU A 174 15.71 -2.44 -9.82
CA LEU A 174 14.74 -3.37 -9.22
C LEU A 174 15.45 -4.55 -8.55
N LYS A 175 16.51 -5.11 -9.15
CA LYS A 175 17.30 -6.19 -8.54
C LYS A 175 17.85 -5.77 -7.18
N ILE A 176 18.37 -4.56 -7.06
CA ILE A 176 18.91 -4.05 -5.80
C ILE A 176 17.79 -3.86 -4.76
N ILE A 177 16.64 -3.30 -5.17
CA ILE A 177 15.47 -3.18 -4.28
C ILE A 177 15.07 -4.55 -3.74
N ILE A 178 14.92 -5.54 -4.62
CA ILE A 178 14.55 -6.92 -4.23
C ILE A 178 15.61 -7.52 -3.29
N SER A 179 16.89 -7.40 -3.63
CA SER A 179 17.98 -7.92 -2.80
C SER A 179 17.96 -7.30 -1.40
N LYS A 180 17.80 -5.98 -1.30
CA LYS A 180 17.73 -5.29 -0.01
C LYS A 180 16.54 -5.72 0.86
N LEU A 181 15.40 -5.96 0.25
CA LEU A 181 14.22 -6.49 0.94
C LEU A 181 14.41 -7.94 1.39
N GLN A 182 15.11 -8.76 0.58
CA GLN A 182 15.47 -10.13 0.94
C GLN A 182 16.54 -10.19 2.03
N ASP A 183 17.48 -9.23 2.07
CA ASP A 183 18.47 -9.09 3.15
C ASP A 183 17.79 -8.88 4.53
N LEU A 184 16.53 -8.38 4.54
CA LEU A 184 15.68 -8.25 5.72
C LEU A 184 14.79 -9.48 5.98
N ASP A 185 15.11 -10.66 5.41
CA ASP A 185 14.40 -11.93 5.55
C ASP A 185 12.95 -11.93 5.01
N TYR A 186 12.62 -11.07 4.03
CA TYR A 186 11.34 -11.15 3.34
C TYR A 186 11.42 -12.05 2.11
N GLN A 187 10.39 -12.87 1.92
CA GLN A 187 10.15 -13.53 0.64
C GLN A 187 9.41 -12.54 -0.25
N VAL A 188 10.03 -12.15 -1.37
CA VAL A 188 9.57 -11.04 -2.20
C VAL A 188 9.12 -11.52 -3.57
N ALA A 189 7.95 -11.06 -4.00
CA ALA A 189 7.47 -11.18 -5.37
C ALA A 189 7.12 -9.80 -5.94
N TRP A 190 7.12 -9.67 -7.26
CA TRP A 190 6.67 -8.45 -7.92
C TRP A 190 5.97 -8.74 -9.25
N ASN A 191 5.09 -7.84 -9.66
CA ASN A 191 4.42 -7.90 -10.95
C ASN A 191 4.04 -6.49 -11.42
N ILE A 192 3.83 -6.33 -12.74
CA ILE A 192 3.28 -5.10 -13.31
C ILE A 192 1.83 -5.35 -13.65
N LEU A 193 0.94 -4.53 -13.08
CA LEU A 193 -0.49 -4.61 -13.32
C LEU A 193 -0.97 -3.34 -14.03
N ASP A 194 -1.92 -3.49 -14.96
CA ASP A 194 -2.57 -2.38 -15.64
C ASP A 194 -3.99 -2.21 -15.10
N ALA A 195 -4.35 -1.03 -14.61
CA ALA A 195 -5.68 -0.76 -14.06
C ALA A 195 -6.81 -1.10 -15.03
N SER A 196 -6.57 -0.99 -16.36
CA SER A 196 -7.54 -1.36 -17.38
C SER A 196 -7.93 -2.85 -17.39
N GLU A 197 -7.12 -3.70 -16.75
CA GLU A 197 -7.39 -5.13 -16.60
C GLU A 197 -8.29 -5.46 -15.38
N PHE A 198 -8.64 -4.44 -14.60
CA PHE A 198 -9.38 -4.58 -13.33
C PHE A 198 -10.64 -3.71 -13.27
N GLY A 199 -11.32 -3.56 -14.40
CA GLY A 199 -12.63 -2.89 -14.48
C GLY A 199 -12.57 -1.36 -14.49
N VAL A 200 -11.41 -0.75 -14.61
CA VAL A 200 -11.23 0.71 -14.71
C VAL A 200 -10.83 1.06 -16.14
N PRO A 201 -11.54 1.96 -16.86
CA PRO A 201 -11.21 2.32 -18.23
C PRO A 201 -10.02 3.29 -18.32
N GLN A 202 -8.95 2.97 -17.61
CA GLN A 202 -7.71 3.77 -17.56
C GLN A 202 -6.50 2.88 -17.78
N LYS A 203 -5.70 3.17 -18.78
CA LYS A 203 -4.37 2.57 -18.93
C LYS A 203 -3.42 3.17 -17.90
N ARG A 204 -3.17 2.42 -16.83
CA ARG A 204 -2.27 2.83 -15.76
C ARG A 204 -1.49 1.62 -15.28
N LYS A 205 -0.28 1.47 -15.79
CA LYS A 205 0.63 0.40 -15.36
C LYS A 205 1.39 0.81 -14.11
N ARG A 206 1.46 -0.10 -13.16
CA ARG A 206 2.23 0.06 -11.93
C ARG A 206 2.92 -1.24 -11.58
N ILE A 207 4.14 -1.12 -11.08
CA ILE A 207 4.82 -2.24 -10.45
C ILE A 207 4.39 -2.31 -9.00
N TYR A 208 4.04 -3.51 -8.59
CA TYR A 208 3.76 -3.86 -7.20
C TYR A 208 4.82 -4.83 -6.73
N ILE A 209 5.44 -4.52 -5.58
CA ILE A 209 6.45 -5.34 -4.92
C ILE A 209 5.88 -5.72 -3.58
N VAL A 210 5.72 -7.02 -3.35
CA VAL A 210 5.07 -7.54 -2.14
C VAL A 210 6.03 -8.47 -1.43
N GLY A 211 6.16 -8.31 -0.13
CA GLY A 211 6.98 -9.16 0.70
C GLY A 211 6.24 -9.70 1.91
N HIS A 212 6.58 -10.92 2.31
CA HIS A 212 6.07 -11.55 3.52
C HIS A 212 7.17 -12.37 4.21
N LYS A 213 7.14 -12.42 5.55
CA LYS A 213 8.17 -13.15 6.32
C LYS A 213 8.07 -14.66 6.19
N GLU A 214 6.87 -15.21 6.07
CA GLU A 214 6.63 -16.64 6.19
C GLU A 214 6.41 -17.36 4.85
N HIS A 215 5.99 -16.65 3.80
CA HIS A 215 5.69 -17.26 2.50
C HIS A 215 5.95 -16.31 1.33
N THR A 216 6.19 -16.88 0.15
CA THR A 216 6.31 -16.10 -1.08
C THR A 216 4.93 -15.67 -1.56
N PRO A 217 4.66 -14.35 -1.72
CA PRO A 217 3.40 -13.88 -2.26
C PRO A 217 3.17 -14.37 -3.69
N ASN A 218 1.94 -14.81 -4.00
CA ASN A 218 1.57 -15.20 -5.37
C ASN A 218 0.93 -14.02 -6.10
N LEU A 219 1.63 -13.46 -7.08
CA LEU A 219 1.18 -12.31 -7.88
C LEU A 219 0.82 -12.71 -9.33
N ASN A 220 0.55 -13.98 -9.59
CA ASN A 220 0.26 -14.48 -10.94
C ASN A 220 -1.22 -14.87 -11.12
N GLU A 221 -1.97 -14.98 -10.04
CA GLU A 221 -3.36 -15.42 -10.04
C GLU A 221 -4.29 -14.25 -9.76
N PHE A 222 -4.58 -13.46 -10.80
CA PHE A 222 -5.54 -12.36 -10.74
C PHE A 222 -6.75 -12.66 -11.63
N THR A 223 -7.93 -12.37 -11.13
CA THR A 223 -9.13 -12.31 -11.96
C THR A 223 -9.13 -10.98 -12.69
N LYS A 224 -8.92 -11.01 -14.01
CA LYS A 224 -8.97 -9.81 -14.85
C LYS A 224 -10.40 -9.51 -15.27
N THR A 225 -10.77 -8.25 -15.22
CA THR A 225 -12.07 -7.76 -15.68
C THR A 225 -11.84 -6.57 -16.58
N PHE A 226 -12.28 -6.69 -17.82
CA PHE A 226 -12.20 -5.61 -18.79
C PHE A 226 -13.57 -4.94 -18.90
N LYS A 227 -13.59 -3.60 -18.77
CA LYS A 227 -14.78 -2.78 -19.04
C LYS A 227 -14.45 -1.76 -20.10
N THR A 228 -15.39 -1.51 -21.01
CA THR A 228 -15.30 -0.39 -21.94
C THR A 228 -15.68 0.91 -21.21
N VAL A 229 -15.32 2.06 -21.80
CA VAL A 229 -15.73 3.37 -21.25
C VAL A 229 -17.26 3.48 -21.20
N HIS A 230 -17.97 2.89 -22.18
CA HIS A 230 -19.42 2.91 -22.25
C HIS A 230 -20.06 2.16 -21.06
N GLU A 231 -19.59 0.93 -20.78
CA GLU A 231 -20.05 0.13 -19.64
C GLU A 231 -19.72 0.74 -18.27
N PHE A 232 -18.81 1.69 -18.24
CA PHE A 232 -18.40 2.37 -17.00
C PHE A 232 -19.26 3.62 -16.70
N ILE A 233 -19.88 4.21 -17.74
CA ILE A 233 -20.65 5.46 -17.64
C ILE A 233 -22.14 5.19 -17.43
N GLU A 234 -22.65 4.02 -17.81
CA GLU A 234 -24.00 3.55 -17.54
C GLU A 234 -24.23 3.21 -16.06
#